data_24d57dd16a99a7d15a4393436857a6a7
#
_entry.id   24d57dd16a99a7d15a4393436857a6a7
#
_cell.length_a   1.000
_cell.length_b   1.000
_cell.length_c   1.000
_cell.angle_alpha   90.00
_cell.angle_beta   90.00
_cell.angle_gamma   90.00
#
_symmetry.space_group_name_H-M   'P 1'
#
loop_
_entity.id
_entity.type
_entity.pdbx_description
1 polymer ?
#
loop_
_entity_poly.entity_id
_entity_poly.type
_entity_poly.pdbx_seq_one_letter_code
_entity_poly.pdbx_strand_id
1 'polypeptide(L)'
;MKNEIRPGQMVHAGSVNMTKEPARGANLYAMKLAHDNGKLVSFDVNYRDTLWENEAACKEVADQVYDYVDFLKISEEELYFVGGEENIPAFMKEHGISVVIETLGADGAKYFFDGHTGHQPGHKVHAVDATGAGDAFWGGFLSRILMSGVTTKTDLTEDIVKEALRYGNASGAVCVQRMGGIPALPTREEIEEYLNK
;
A
#
# COMPACT_ATOMS: atom_id res chain seq x y z
N MET A 1 23.74 -4.33 -18.28
CA MET A 1 23.17 -4.67 -16.97
C MET A 1 22.21 -5.81 -17.19
N LYS A 2 22.35 -6.90 -16.45
CA LYS A 2 21.41 -8.02 -16.58
C LYS A 2 20.07 -7.61 -15.97
N ASN A 3 18.99 -7.71 -16.72
CA ASN A 3 17.61 -7.45 -16.32
C ASN A 3 17.13 -8.57 -15.37
N GLU A 4 17.72 -8.67 -14.18
CA GLU A 4 17.34 -9.66 -13.18
C GLU A 4 16.77 -8.94 -11.97
N ILE A 5 15.44 -8.84 -11.90
CA ILE A 5 14.78 -8.78 -10.61
C ILE A 5 14.89 -10.19 -10.03
N ARG A 6 15.89 -10.41 -9.19
CA ARG A 6 16.08 -11.69 -8.50
C ARG A 6 15.01 -11.89 -7.45
N PRO A 7 14.83 -13.09 -6.91
CA PRO A 7 13.57 -13.74 -6.58
C PRO A 7 12.72 -13.04 -5.53
N GLY A 8 12.44 -11.74 -5.73
CA GLY A 8 11.38 -11.04 -5.01
C GLY A 8 10.04 -11.50 -5.57
N GLN A 9 9.07 -11.71 -4.69
CA GLN A 9 7.69 -12.01 -5.07
C GLN A 9 6.93 -10.74 -5.42
N MET A 10 7.34 -9.61 -4.87
CA MET A 10 6.67 -8.31 -5.00
C MET A 10 7.70 -7.17 -5.10
N VAL A 11 7.35 -6.15 -5.89
CA VAL A 11 8.03 -4.85 -5.90
C VAL A 11 7.09 -3.81 -5.31
N HIS A 12 7.59 -3.02 -4.37
CA HIS A 12 6.86 -1.89 -3.79
C HIS A 12 7.55 -0.58 -4.12
N ALA A 13 6.76 0.43 -4.49
CA ALA A 13 7.19 1.80 -4.70
C ALA A 13 6.16 2.79 -4.12
N GLY A 14 6.57 4.05 -3.95
CA GLY A 14 5.68 5.14 -3.56
C GLY A 14 6.10 6.44 -4.24
N SER A 15 5.18 7.42 -4.31
CA SER A 15 5.42 8.69 -5.01
C SER A 15 6.59 9.49 -4.43
N VAL A 16 6.87 9.34 -3.14
CA VAL A 16 7.98 10.02 -2.44
C VAL A 16 9.32 9.80 -3.16
N ASN A 17 9.58 8.58 -3.63
CA ASN A 17 10.81 8.24 -4.35
C ASN A 17 10.77 8.64 -5.84
N MET A 18 9.66 9.21 -6.31
CA MET A 18 9.46 9.55 -7.72
C MET A 18 9.48 11.06 -8.00
N THR A 19 9.82 11.85 -7.00
CA THR A 19 9.85 13.32 -7.11
C THR A 19 10.89 13.82 -8.12
N LYS A 20 12.03 13.13 -8.26
CA LYS A 20 13.17 13.55 -9.10
C LYS A 20 13.86 12.37 -9.78
N GLU A 21 14.50 12.68 -10.92
CA GLU A 21 15.44 11.78 -11.57
C GLU A 21 16.78 11.70 -10.78
N PRO A 22 17.48 10.55 -10.80
CA PRO A 22 17.18 9.33 -11.56
C PRO A 22 16.24 8.35 -10.83
N ALA A 23 15.80 8.67 -9.61
CA ALA A 23 14.98 7.76 -8.79
C ALA A 23 13.61 7.47 -9.43
N ARG A 24 12.98 8.49 -10.04
CA ARG A 24 11.72 8.30 -10.78
C ARG A 24 11.86 7.24 -11.86
N GLY A 25 12.79 7.43 -12.79
CA GLY A 25 13.02 6.48 -13.88
C GLY A 25 13.38 5.08 -13.39
N ALA A 26 14.14 4.96 -12.28
CA ALA A 26 14.47 3.68 -11.68
C ALA A 26 13.24 2.95 -11.12
N ASN A 27 12.34 3.67 -10.43
CA ASN A 27 11.09 3.10 -9.90
C ASN A 27 10.15 2.67 -11.04
N LEU A 28 9.91 3.53 -12.04
CA LEU A 28 9.13 3.20 -13.23
C LEU A 28 9.65 1.93 -13.92
N TYR A 29 10.96 1.86 -14.13
CA TYR A 29 11.59 0.68 -14.73
C TYR A 29 11.42 -0.57 -13.89
N ALA A 30 11.61 -0.48 -12.57
CA ALA A 30 11.49 -1.62 -11.66
C ALA A 30 10.06 -2.16 -11.60
N MET A 31 9.04 -1.28 -11.52
CA MET A 31 7.63 -1.66 -11.50
C MET A 31 7.21 -2.32 -12.81
N LYS A 32 7.56 -1.69 -13.94
CA LYS A 32 7.30 -2.28 -15.27
C LYS A 32 7.99 -3.64 -15.42
N LEU A 33 9.26 -3.76 -15.04
CA LEU A 33 10.00 -5.02 -15.14
C LEU A 33 9.38 -6.11 -14.26
N ALA A 34 8.92 -5.77 -13.05
CA ALA A 34 8.23 -6.70 -12.16
C ALA A 34 6.92 -7.20 -12.80
N HIS A 35 6.09 -6.28 -13.26
CA HIS A 35 4.83 -6.56 -13.95
C HIS A 35 5.05 -7.47 -15.18
N ASP A 36 6.00 -7.14 -16.07
CA ASP A 36 6.31 -7.89 -17.29
C ASP A 36 6.83 -9.32 -16.97
N ASN A 37 7.35 -9.55 -15.76
CA ASN A 37 7.81 -10.87 -15.29
C ASN A 37 6.79 -11.57 -14.37
N GLY A 38 5.55 -11.12 -14.33
CA GLY A 38 4.46 -11.72 -13.54
C GLY A 38 4.67 -11.65 -12.04
N LYS A 39 5.43 -10.65 -11.56
CA LYS A 39 5.60 -10.37 -10.14
C LYS A 39 4.55 -9.39 -9.67
N LEU A 40 4.18 -9.49 -8.41
CA LEU A 40 3.26 -8.54 -7.80
C LEU A 40 3.89 -7.16 -7.68
N VAL A 41 3.08 -6.14 -7.94
CA VAL A 41 3.50 -4.73 -7.84
C VAL A 41 2.57 -3.99 -6.88
N SER A 42 3.16 -3.30 -5.93
CA SER A 42 2.47 -2.49 -4.93
C SER A 42 2.88 -1.03 -5.05
N PHE A 43 1.91 -0.14 -4.96
CA PHE A 43 2.14 1.31 -4.97
C PHE A 43 1.38 1.98 -3.81
N ASP A 44 2.07 2.88 -3.11
CA ASP A 44 1.49 3.80 -2.14
C ASP A 44 1.56 5.20 -2.72
N VAL A 45 0.41 5.86 -2.90
CA VAL A 45 0.39 7.23 -3.40
C VAL A 45 1.24 8.11 -2.50
N ASN A 46 1.06 8.02 -1.19
CA ASN A 46 1.90 8.67 -0.17
C ASN A 46 2.28 10.10 -0.54
N TYR A 47 1.29 10.90 -0.93
CA TYR A 47 1.48 12.29 -1.34
C TYR A 47 2.07 13.13 -0.19
N ARG A 48 3.01 13.99 -0.52
CA ARG A 48 3.61 14.95 0.41
C ARG A 48 3.71 16.31 -0.27
N ASP A 49 2.93 17.26 0.21
CA ASP A 49 2.90 18.66 -0.29
C ASP A 49 4.28 19.34 -0.23
N THR A 50 5.11 18.96 0.74
CA THR A 50 6.49 19.47 0.90
C THR A 50 7.48 18.94 -0.14
N LEU A 51 7.14 17.87 -0.85
CA LEU A 51 8.02 17.22 -1.83
C LEU A 51 7.58 17.45 -3.28
N TRP A 52 6.31 17.73 -3.50
CA TRP A 52 5.72 17.95 -4.80
C TRP A 52 5.34 19.42 -4.96
N GLU A 53 5.39 19.92 -6.19
CA GLU A 53 4.93 21.28 -6.50
C GLU A 53 3.43 21.47 -6.18
N ASN A 54 2.64 20.44 -6.49
CA ASN A 54 1.22 20.34 -6.19
C ASN A 54 0.73 18.90 -6.44
N GLU A 55 -0.53 18.62 -6.07
CA GLU A 55 -1.16 17.30 -6.28
C GLU A 55 -1.19 16.87 -7.75
N ALA A 56 -1.43 17.81 -8.68
CA ALA A 56 -1.49 17.51 -10.11
C ALA A 56 -0.14 17.00 -10.63
N ALA A 57 0.98 17.61 -10.19
CA ALA A 57 2.32 17.15 -10.56
C ALA A 57 2.63 15.73 -10.01
N CYS A 58 2.17 15.42 -8.80
CA CYS A 58 2.27 14.07 -8.25
C CYS A 58 1.40 13.10 -9.06
N LYS A 59 0.16 13.49 -9.36
CA LYS A 59 -0.78 12.66 -10.12
C LYS A 59 -0.25 12.33 -11.51
N GLU A 60 0.31 13.29 -12.24
CA GLU A 60 0.90 13.07 -13.57
C GLU A 60 1.98 11.97 -13.53
N VAL A 61 2.74 11.88 -12.43
CA VAL A 61 3.75 10.83 -12.25
C VAL A 61 3.11 9.52 -11.81
N ALA A 62 2.14 9.55 -10.91
CA ALA A 62 1.41 8.37 -10.44
C ALA A 62 0.63 7.69 -11.58
N ASP A 63 0.04 8.47 -12.49
CA ASP A 63 -0.68 7.96 -13.66
C ASP A 63 0.21 7.11 -14.60
N GLN A 64 1.53 7.26 -14.52
CA GLN A 64 2.46 6.46 -15.32
C GLN A 64 2.69 5.05 -14.78
N VAL A 65 2.27 4.75 -13.55
CA VAL A 65 2.53 3.45 -12.90
C VAL A 65 1.30 2.59 -12.73
N TYR A 66 0.09 3.16 -12.75
CA TYR A 66 -1.12 2.41 -12.37
C TYR A 66 -1.36 1.16 -13.20
N ASP A 67 -1.03 1.15 -14.50
CA ASP A 67 -1.16 -0.02 -15.38
C ASP A 67 -0.25 -1.20 -14.99
N TYR A 68 0.72 -0.97 -14.09
CA TYR A 68 1.62 -2.01 -13.58
C TYR A 68 1.25 -2.47 -12.18
N VAL A 69 0.31 -1.81 -11.49
CA VAL A 69 0.01 -1.97 -10.06
C VAL A 69 -1.04 -3.06 -9.82
N ASP A 70 -0.77 -3.99 -8.91
CA ASP A 70 -1.74 -4.96 -8.42
C ASP A 70 -2.37 -4.52 -7.08
N PHE A 71 -1.60 -3.84 -6.22
CA PHE A 71 -2.01 -3.36 -4.90
C PHE A 71 -1.78 -1.86 -4.80
N LEU A 72 -2.84 -1.09 -4.68
CA LEU A 72 -2.80 0.35 -4.50
C LEU A 72 -3.22 0.72 -3.07
N LYS A 73 -2.41 1.54 -2.40
CA LYS A 73 -2.79 2.20 -1.16
C LYS A 73 -3.01 3.70 -1.42
N ILE A 74 -4.09 4.20 -0.86
CA ILE A 74 -4.42 5.62 -0.76
C ILE A 74 -4.89 5.93 0.66
N SER A 75 -4.78 7.18 1.06
CA SER A 75 -5.48 7.71 2.23
C SER A 75 -6.79 8.39 1.83
N GLU A 76 -7.67 8.67 2.79
CA GLU A 76 -8.88 9.46 2.58
C GLU A 76 -8.57 10.81 1.90
N GLU A 77 -7.45 11.44 2.27
CA GLU A 77 -7.01 12.71 1.69
C GLU A 77 -6.50 12.56 0.24
N GLU A 78 -6.18 11.35 -0.17
CA GLU A 78 -5.62 11.04 -1.50
C GLU A 78 -6.67 10.54 -2.51
N LEU A 79 -7.96 10.56 -2.20
CA LEU A 79 -9.04 10.14 -3.10
C LEU A 79 -9.03 10.87 -4.45
N TYR A 80 -8.51 12.09 -4.49
CA TYR A 80 -8.30 12.84 -5.74
C TYR A 80 -7.51 12.05 -6.80
N PHE A 81 -6.52 11.23 -6.38
CA PHE A 81 -5.67 10.48 -7.30
C PHE A 81 -6.40 9.41 -8.09
N VAL A 82 -7.53 8.94 -7.58
CA VAL A 82 -8.38 7.91 -8.21
C VAL A 82 -9.72 8.44 -8.69
N GLY A 83 -9.96 9.76 -8.57
CA GLY A 83 -11.19 10.42 -9.01
C GLY A 83 -12.36 10.32 -8.03
N GLY A 84 -12.08 10.11 -6.74
CA GLY A 84 -13.08 9.95 -5.67
C GLY A 84 -13.34 8.49 -5.31
N GLU A 85 -13.92 8.27 -4.10
CA GLU A 85 -14.19 6.92 -3.60
C GLU A 85 -15.13 6.14 -4.53
N GLU A 86 -16.18 6.78 -5.02
CA GLU A 86 -17.16 6.17 -5.92
C GLU A 86 -16.56 5.75 -7.28
N ASN A 87 -15.43 6.33 -7.67
CA ASN A 87 -14.74 5.98 -8.91
C ASN A 87 -13.76 4.81 -8.76
N ILE A 88 -13.41 4.39 -7.54
CA ILE A 88 -12.41 3.33 -7.30
C ILE A 88 -12.71 2.06 -8.11
N PRO A 89 -13.95 1.52 -8.17
CA PRO A 89 -14.21 0.31 -8.96
C PRO A 89 -13.94 0.48 -10.46
N ALA A 90 -14.26 1.65 -11.02
CA ALA A 90 -14.00 1.96 -12.43
C ALA A 90 -12.51 2.11 -12.68
N PHE A 91 -11.81 2.81 -11.80
CA PHE A 91 -10.35 3.00 -11.82
C PHE A 91 -9.58 1.67 -11.74
N MET A 92 -9.98 0.78 -10.83
CA MET A 92 -9.42 -0.56 -10.70
C MET A 92 -9.56 -1.36 -11.99
N LYS A 93 -10.74 -1.30 -12.61
CA LYS A 93 -11.02 -1.99 -13.89
C LYS A 93 -10.20 -1.41 -15.04
N GLU A 94 -10.07 -0.09 -15.12
CA GLU A 94 -9.31 0.61 -16.16
C GLU A 94 -7.84 0.21 -16.15
N HIS A 95 -7.22 0.18 -14.96
CA HIS A 95 -5.79 -0.08 -14.78
C HIS A 95 -5.44 -1.54 -14.45
N GLY A 96 -6.44 -2.42 -14.28
CA GLY A 96 -6.22 -3.83 -13.92
C GLY A 96 -5.71 -4.05 -12.49
N ILE A 97 -5.96 -3.07 -11.58
CA ILE A 97 -5.59 -3.14 -10.17
C ILE A 97 -6.47 -4.16 -9.46
N SER A 98 -5.86 -5.07 -8.70
CA SER A 98 -6.57 -6.16 -8.03
C SER A 98 -7.12 -5.74 -6.67
N VAL A 99 -6.38 -4.92 -5.91
CA VAL A 99 -6.77 -4.48 -4.58
C VAL A 99 -6.48 -3.00 -4.41
N VAL A 100 -7.47 -2.23 -3.96
CA VAL A 100 -7.27 -0.87 -3.45
C VAL A 100 -7.58 -0.86 -1.96
N ILE A 101 -6.72 -0.23 -1.19
CA ILE A 101 -6.89 0.02 0.24
C ILE A 101 -6.95 1.52 0.47
N GLU A 102 -8.04 1.98 1.07
CA GLU A 102 -8.22 3.35 1.55
C GLU A 102 -8.00 3.37 3.07
N THR A 103 -6.97 4.06 3.53
CA THR A 103 -6.69 4.21 4.97
C THR A 103 -7.43 5.40 5.55
N LEU A 104 -8.06 5.21 6.73
CA LEU A 104 -8.91 6.18 7.44
C LEU A 104 -8.31 6.56 8.81
N GLY A 105 -6.99 6.51 8.94
CA GLY A 105 -6.29 6.81 10.18
C GLY A 105 -6.76 5.92 11.34
N ALA A 106 -7.28 6.53 12.40
CA ALA A 106 -7.75 5.82 13.60
C ALA A 106 -9.01 4.96 13.35
N ASP A 107 -9.77 5.27 12.31
CA ASP A 107 -10.99 4.55 11.96
C ASP A 107 -10.70 3.25 11.17
N GLY A 108 -9.42 2.99 10.87
CA GLY A 108 -8.99 1.76 10.21
C GLY A 108 -8.84 1.91 8.70
N ALA A 109 -9.39 0.99 7.92
CA ALA A 109 -9.26 1.04 6.47
C ALA A 109 -10.40 0.33 5.75
N LYS A 110 -10.69 0.77 4.53
CA LYS A 110 -11.58 0.11 3.58
C LYS A 110 -10.75 -0.69 2.57
N TYR A 111 -11.33 -1.75 2.04
CA TYR A 111 -10.79 -2.47 0.90
C TYR A 111 -11.78 -2.49 -0.26
N PHE A 112 -11.25 -2.52 -1.47
CA PHE A 112 -11.95 -2.75 -2.72
C PHE A 112 -11.25 -3.92 -3.43
N PHE A 113 -11.99 -4.99 -3.68
CA PHE A 113 -11.47 -6.23 -4.27
C PHE A 113 -12.59 -6.97 -4.99
N ASP A 114 -12.40 -7.30 -6.27
CA ASP A 114 -13.30 -8.13 -7.11
C ASP A 114 -14.78 -7.73 -6.99
N GLY A 115 -15.07 -6.43 -7.04
CA GLY A 115 -16.42 -5.89 -6.90
C GLY A 115 -16.97 -5.85 -5.47
N HIS A 116 -16.22 -6.36 -4.48
CA HIS A 116 -16.55 -6.28 -3.07
C HIS A 116 -15.89 -5.07 -2.43
N THR A 117 -16.58 -4.48 -1.46
CA THR A 117 -16.06 -3.40 -0.62
C THR A 117 -16.39 -3.71 0.83
N GLY A 118 -15.45 -3.48 1.72
CA GLY A 118 -15.68 -3.64 3.15
C GLY A 118 -14.77 -2.73 3.96
N HIS A 119 -15.07 -2.65 5.24
CA HIS A 119 -14.34 -1.82 6.20
C HIS A 119 -13.85 -2.68 7.37
N GLN A 120 -12.58 -2.53 7.71
CA GLN A 120 -11.97 -3.09 8.91
C GLN A 120 -11.71 -1.96 9.90
N PRO A 121 -12.39 -1.92 11.05
CA PRO A 121 -12.17 -0.89 12.06
C PRO A 121 -10.73 -0.87 12.56
N GLY A 122 -10.24 0.32 12.87
CA GLY A 122 -8.95 0.50 13.52
C GLY A 122 -8.96 0.07 14.99
N HIS A 123 -7.79 0.01 15.57
CA HIS A 123 -7.62 -0.31 16.97
C HIS A 123 -7.56 0.97 17.82
N LYS A 124 -8.34 1.02 18.91
CA LYS A 124 -8.30 2.15 19.85
C LYS A 124 -7.06 2.03 20.73
N VAL A 125 -6.06 2.84 20.45
CA VAL A 125 -4.80 2.90 21.18
C VAL A 125 -4.46 4.33 21.59
N HIS A 126 -3.57 4.50 22.55
CA HIS A 126 -3.00 5.79 22.87
C HIS A 126 -1.87 6.10 21.88
N ALA A 127 -2.15 6.99 20.93
CA ALA A 127 -1.15 7.40 19.96
C ALA A 127 -0.12 8.36 20.59
N VAL A 128 1.15 8.06 20.41
CA VAL A 128 2.31 8.87 20.83
C VAL A 128 2.85 9.65 19.63
N ASP A 129 3.02 8.97 18.48
CA ASP A 129 3.54 9.56 17.25
C ASP A 129 2.93 8.84 16.05
N ALA A 130 2.35 9.58 15.12
CA ALA A 130 1.75 9.02 13.90
C ALA A 130 2.78 8.79 12.77
N THR A 131 4.04 9.20 12.97
CA THR A 131 5.10 9.07 11.96
C THR A 131 5.34 7.60 11.61
N GLY A 132 5.21 7.28 10.32
CA GLY A 132 5.40 5.91 9.82
C GLY A 132 4.22 4.96 10.04
N ALA A 133 3.09 5.42 10.61
CA ALA A 133 1.91 4.58 10.83
C ALA A 133 1.37 3.98 9.52
N GLY A 134 1.26 4.79 8.47
CA GLY A 134 0.86 4.36 7.13
C GLY A 134 1.83 3.36 6.51
N ASP A 135 3.14 3.58 6.70
CA ASP A 135 4.20 2.67 6.22
C ASP A 135 4.16 1.34 6.98
N ALA A 136 3.97 1.38 8.32
CA ALA A 136 3.80 0.20 9.15
C ALA A 136 2.55 -0.60 8.76
N PHE A 137 1.42 0.10 8.58
CA PHE A 137 0.18 -0.51 8.10
C PHE A 137 0.40 -1.23 6.77
N TRP A 138 0.98 -0.52 5.77
CA TRP A 138 1.15 -1.08 4.44
C TRP A 138 2.16 -2.22 4.41
N GLY A 139 3.28 -2.08 5.12
CA GLY A 139 4.26 -3.17 5.30
C GLY A 139 3.64 -4.40 5.96
N GLY A 140 2.81 -4.22 7.00
CA GLY A 140 2.05 -5.28 7.64
C GLY A 140 1.08 -5.96 6.67
N PHE A 141 0.26 -5.18 5.96
CA PHE A 141 -0.68 -5.69 4.96
C PHE A 141 0.04 -6.54 3.89
N LEU A 142 1.05 -5.99 3.22
CA LEU A 142 1.77 -6.69 2.15
C LEU A 142 2.49 -7.93 2.64
N SER A 143 3.11 -7.86 3.84
CA SER A 143 3.76 -9.04 4.42
C SER A 143 2.75 -10.16 4.69
N ARG A 144 1.55 -9.84 5.18
CA ARG A 144 0.50 -10.84 5.42
C ARG A 144 -0.02 -11.45 4.13
N ILE A 145 -0.19 -10.66 3.06
CA ILE A 145 -0.49 -11.17 1.71
C ILE A 145 0.53 -12.24 1.29
N LEU A 146 1.82 -11.92 1.37
CA LEU A 146 2.89 -12.85 0.99
C LEU A 146 2.95 -14.09 1.90
N MET A 147 2.75 -13.92 3.22
CA MET A 147 2.70 -15.03 4.19
C MET A 147 1.51 -15.97 3.95
N SER A 148 0.45 -15.50 3.31
CA SER A 148 -0.69 -16.33 2.90
C SER A 148 -0.42 -17.18 1.65
N GLY A 149 0.81 -17.13 1.10
CA GLY A 149 1.22 -17.92 -0.05
C GLY A 149 0.83 -17.31 -1.40
N VAL A 150 0.37 -16.06 -1.42
CA VAL A 150 0.04 -15.35 -2.67
C VAL A 150 1.32 -15.11 -3.46
N THR A 151 1.37 -15.59 -4.69
CA THR A 151 2.48 -15.43 -5.63
C THR A 151 2.07 -14.66 -6.87
N THR A 152 0.79 -14.70 -7.20
CA THR A 152 0.16 -13.98 -8.32
C THR A 152 -1.18 -13.38 -7.87
N LYS A 153 -1.70 -12.42 -8.62
CA LYS A 153 -3.01 -11.81 -8.31
C LYS A 153 -4.18 -12.81 -8.36
N THR A 154 -4.03 -13.93 -9.07
CA THR A 154 -5.07 -14.97 -9.13
C THR A 154 -5.17 -15.82 -7.87
N ASP A 155 -4.19 -15.76 -6.98
CA ASP A 155 -4.20 -16.45 -5.68
C ASP A 155 -4.99 -15.68 -4.62
N LEU A 156 -5.39 -14.43 -4.92
CA LEU A 156 -6.11 -13.56 -3.98
C LEU A 156 -7.53 -14.06 -3.78
N THR A 157 -7.95 -14.00 -2.51
CA THR A 157 -9.35 -14.17 -2.09
C THR A 157 -9.73 -13.02 -1.17
N GLU A 158 -11.02 -12.75 -1.04
CA GLU A 158 -11.50 -11.71 -0.13
C GLU A 158 -11.07 -11.98 1.33
N ASP A 159 -11.06 -13.23 1.77
CA ASP A 159 -10.64 -13.61 3.12
C ASP A 159 -9.14 -13.31 3.35
N ILE A 160 -8.28 -13.54 2.35
CA ILE A 160 -6.86 -13.17 2.42
C ILE A 160 -6.72 -11.64 2.53
N VAL A 161 -7.47 -10.87 1.74
CA VAL A 161 -7.44 -9.40 1.77
C VAL A 161 -7.92 -8.88 3.13
N LYS A 162 -9.01 -9.42 3.68
CA LYS A 162 -9.54 -9.05 5.01
C LYS A 162 -8.55 -9.36 6.14
N GLU A 163 -7.93 -10.53 6.10
CA GLU A 163 -6.94 -10.91 7.12
C GLU A 163 -5.67 -10.04 7.01
N ALA A 164 -5.23 -9.72 5.80
CA ALA A 164 -4.12 -8.80 5.59
C ALA A 164 -4.45 -7.39 6.08
N LEU A 165 -5.70 -6.94 5.89
CA LEU A 165 -6.18 -5.65 6.37
C LEU A 165 -6.19 -5.59 7.90
N ARG A 166 -6.67 -6.65 8.57
CA ARG A 166 -6.62 -6.79 10.02
C ARG A 166 -5.18 -6.72 10.55
N TYR A 167 -4.27 -7.38 9.88
CA TYR A 167 -2.84 -7.40 10.21
C TYR A 167 -2.18 -6.04 10.01
N GLY A 168 -2.51 -5.35 8.91
CA GLY A 168 -2.07 -3.98 8.63
C GLY A 168 -2.53 -3.00 9.69
N ASN A 169 -3.83 -3.02 10.07
CA ASN A 169 -4.38 -2.19 11.15
C ASN A 169 -3.65 -2.42 12.49
N ALA A 170 -3.36 -3.67 12.84
CA ALA A 170 -2.59 -3.98 14.05
C ALA A 170 -1.15 -3.45 13.98
N SER A 171 -0.50 -3.58 12.82
CA SER A 171 0.85 -3.05 12.59
C SER A 171 0.89 -1.52 12.78
N GLY A 172 -0.04 -0.79 12.16
CA GLY A 172 -0.18 0.66 12.35
C GLY A 172 -0.46 1.03 13.81
N ALA A 173 -1.36 0.29 14.47
CA ALA A 173 -1.71 0.54 15.87
C ALA A 173 -0.53 0.32 16.83
N VAL A 174 0.31 -0.67 16.61
CA VAL A 174 1.53 -0.87 17.41
C VAL A 174 2.54 0.25 17.14
N CYS A 175 2.72 0.64 15.89
CA CYS A 175 3.63 1.71 15.47
C CYS A 175 3.32 3.04 16.18
N VAL A 176 2.07 3.50 16.15
CA VAL A 176 1.69 4.81 16.70
C VAL A 176 1.87 4.95 18.21
N GLN A 177 2.05 3.87 18.95
CA GLN A 177 2.29 3.88 20.40
C GLN A 177 3.75 4.19 20.76
N ARG A 178 4.62 4.38 19.76
CA ARG A 178 6.06 4.61 19.92
C ARG A 178 6.47 5.89 19.21
N MET A 179 7.57 6.49 19.68
CA MET A 179 8.15 7.68 19.07
C MET A 179 9.02 7.31 17.88
N GLY A 180 8.86 8.06 16.77
CA GLY A 180 9.71 7.99 15.57
C GLY A 180 9.18 7.03 14.52
N GLY A 181 9.67 7.17 13.28
CA GLY A 181 9.29 6.34 12.13
C GLY A 181 9.89 4.93 12.21
N ILE A 182 11.08 4.73 11.61
CA ILE A 182 11.72 3.40 11.55
C ILE A 182 11.86 2.71 12.93
N PRO A 183 12.29 3.38 14.02
CA PRO A 183 12.37 2.74 15.34
C PRO A 183 11.03 2.28 15.92
N ALA A 184 9.91 2.85 15.45
CA ALA A 184 8.57 2.52 15.90
C ALA A 184 7.95 1.33 15.14
N LEU A 185 8.53 0.93 14.01
CA LEU A 185 8.00 -0.20 13.21
C LEU A 185 7.98 -1.48 14.05
N PRO A 186 6.83 -2.19 14.10
CA PRO A 186 6.72 -3.42 14.87
C PRO A 186 7.41 -4.59 14.18
N THR A 187 7.88 -5.55 14.97
CA THR A 187 8.25 -6.86 14.45
C THR A 187 7.01 -7.70 14.19
N ARG A 188 7.18 -8.80 13.48
CA ARG A 188 6.11 -9.78 13.23
C ARG A 188 5.53 -10.30 14.55
N GLU A 189 6.39 -10.68 15.49
CA GLU A 189 6.02 -11.21 16.77
C GLU A 189 5.16 -10.22 17.58
N GLU A 190 5.53 -8.94 17.56
CA GLU A 190 4.77 -7.88 18.23
C GLU A 190 3.37 -7.69 17.63
N ILE A 191 3.23 -7.80 16.31
CA ILE A 191 1.91 -7.72 15.66
C ILE A 191 1.07 -8.95 16.03
N GLU A 192 1.66 -10.17 15.98
CA GLU A 192 0.97 -11.41 16.32
C GLU A 192 0.54 -11.42 17.79
N GLU A 193 1.40 -10.98 18.71
CA GLU A 193 1.05 -10.82 20.13
C GLU A 193 -0.08 -9.81 20.35
N TYR A 194 -0.08 -8.71 19.59
CA TYR A 194 -1.11 -7.69 19.68
C TYR A 194 -2.48 -8.23 19.23
N LEU A 195 -2.52 -9.01 18.17
CA LEU A 195 -3.73 -9.60 17.60
C LEU A 195 -4.33 -10.73 18.45
N ASN A 196 -3.54 -11.32 19.36
CA ASN A 196 -3.95 -12.42 20.24
C ASN A 196 -4.41 -11.95 21.65
N LYS A 197 -4.42 -10.63 21.90
CA LYS A 197 -4.93 -10.02 23.14
C LYS A 197 -6.43 -9.80 23.08
#